data_240692d4d621d2de1e514de8b2bda37c
#
_entry.id   240692d4d621d2de1e514de8b2bda37c
#
_cell.length_a   1.000
_cell.length_b   1.000
_cell.length_c   1.000
_cell.angle_alpha   90.00
_cell.angle_beta   90.00
_cell.angle_gamma   90.00
#
_symmetry.space_group_name_H-M   'P 1'
#
loop_
_entity.id
_entity.type
_entity.pdbx_description
1 polymer ?
#
loop_
_entity_poly.entity_id
_entity_poly.type
_entity_poly.pdbx_seq_one_letter_code
_entity_poly.pdbx_strand_id
1 'polypeptide(L)'
;DPRYTGAPAGATSCGTTCISNTQGGATGVDAQDKTKGLRADLEWVLGDHTLTFGVDNIKFEAINEGQEQLVDRWIYGRTTSSIVPGHVGSAVNANNPRGFYVQKLIFRTATSMSLDQKAWYIEDRWQVTDNFLASIGIRNDRFTNKNNFGETYLDAKNQWAPRLGEDH
;
A
#
# COMPACT_ATOMS: atom_id res chain seq x y z
N ASP A 1 -33.44 8.59 17.19
CA ASP A 1 -33.36 10.03 17.01
C ASP A 1 -34.71 10.54 16.49
N PRO A 2 -35.39 11.46 17.17
CA PRO A 2 -36.72 11.94 16.78
C PRO A 2 -36.74 12.66 15.40
N ARG A 3 -35.59 13.02 14.88
CA ARG A 3 -35.49 13.63 13.54
C ARG A 3 -35.71 12.61 12.41
N TYR A 4 -35.57 11.34 12.69
CA TYR A 4 -35.65 10.24 11.72
C TYR A 4 -36.53 9.13 12.23
N THR A 5 -37.83 9.34 12.13
CA THR A 5 -38.78 8.29 12.47
C THR A 5 -38.57 7.06 11.61
N GLY A 6 -38.34 5.92 12.20
CA GLY A 6 -38.04 4.68 11.49
C GLY A 6 -36.55 4.39 11.30
N ALA A 7 -35.66 5.18 11.91
CA ALA A 7 -34.25 4.83 11.93
C ALA A 7 -34.02 3.47 12.62
N PRO A 8 -33.11 2.63 12.09
CA PRO A 8 -32.78 1.35 12.71
C PRO A 8 -32.26 1.52 14.14
N ALA A 9 -32.47 0.52 14.97
CA ALA A 9 -31.89 0.48 16.31
C ALA A 9 -30.35 0.55 16.20
N GLY A 10 -29.74 1.35 17.05
CA GLY A 10 -28.28 1.55 17.03
C GLY A 10 -27.78 2.59 16.03
N ALA A 11 -28.66 3.24 15.28
CA ALA A 11 -28.26 4.34 14.40
C ALA A 11 -27.81 5.55 15.24
N THR A 12 -26.67 6.13 14.86
CA THR A 12 -26.07 7.28 15.53
C THR A 12 -26.08 8.51 14.65
N SER A 13 -26.06 9.68 15.26
CA SER A 13 -26.00 10.94 14.52
C SER A 13 -24.64 11.11 13.86
N CYS A 14 -24.61 11.43 12.58
CA CYS A 14 -23.41 11.81 11.81
C CYS A 14 -23.45 13.29 11.43
N GLY A 15 -23.98 14.12 12.30
CA GLY A 15 -24.17 15.56 12.12
C GLY A 15 -25.61 16.00 12.23
N THR A 16 -25.93 17.19 11.77
CA THR A 16 -27.27 17.78 11.89
C THR A 16 -28.28 17.22 10.89
N THR A 17 -27.82 16.61 9.81
CA THR A 17 -28.62 16.22 8.64
C THR A 17 -28.66 14.73 8.37
N CYS A 18 -27.86 13.95 9.06
CA CYS A 18 -27.84 12.50 8.85
C CYS A 18 -27.70 11.70 10.15
N ILE A 19 -28.05 10.45 10.07
CA ILE A 19 -27.70 9.42 11.07
C ILE A 19 -27.04 8.26 10.34
N SER A 20 -26.10 7.60 11.01
CA SER A 20 -25.43 6.43 10.47
C SER A 20 -25.65 5.22 11.34
N ASN A 21 -25.76 4.08 10.72
CA ASN A 21 -25.76 2.79 11.39
C ASN A 21 -24.70 1.91 10.74
N THR A 22 -23.83 1.33 11.56
CA THR A 22 -22.84 0.38 11.14
C THR A 22 -23.35 -1.00 11.55
N GLN A 23 -23.73 -1.80 10.57
CA GLN A 23 -24.20 -3.16 10.81
C GLN A 23 -23.10 -4.15 10.47
N GLY A 24 -22.91 -5.13 11.33
CA GLY A 24 -21.91 -6.18 11.22
C GLY A 24 -20.69 -5.93 12.09
N GLY A 25 -20.00 -6.99 12.44
CA GLY A 25 -18.73 -6.95 13.15
C GLY A 25 -17.57 -6.86 12.17
N ALA A 26 -16.52 -6.14 12.52
CA ALA A 26 -15.25 -6.31 11.85
C ALA A 26 -14.77 -7.74 12.16
N THR A 27 -14.87 -8.64 11.21
CA THR A 27 -14.09 -9.87 11.27
C THR A 27 -12.68 -9.49 10.87
N GLY A 28 -11.77 -9.45 11.85
CA GLY A 28 -10.37 -9.26 11.57
C GLY A 28 -9.89 -10.35 10.64
N VAL A 29 -9.36 -9.98 9.49
CA VAL A 29 -8.57 -10.89 8.67
C VAL A 29 -7.16 -10.80 9.21
N ASP A 30 -6.51 -11.94 9.45
CA ASP A 30 -5.14 -11.95 9.96
C ASP A 30 -4.24 -11.21 8.98
N ALA A 31 -3.68 -10.09 9.43
CA ALA A 31 -2.66 -9.38 8.71
C ALA A 31 -1.33 -10.12 8.83
N GLN A 32 -0.60 -10.26 7.75
CA GLN A 32 0.68 -10.93 7.71
C GLN A 32 1.66 -10.18 6.84
N ASP A 33 2.87 -10.01 7.35
CA ASP A 33 4.02 -9.57 6.59
C ASP A 33 4.93 -10.76 6.29
N LYS A 34 5.26 -10.95 5.04
CA LYS A 34 6.19 -11.97 4.59
C LYS A 34 7.36 -11.33 3.87
N THR A 35 8.55 -11.71 4.29
CA THR A 35 9.79 -11.33 3.61
C THR A 35 10.52 -12.57 3.15
N LYS A 36 10.92 -12.60 1.89
CA LYS A 36 11.80 -13.63 1.33
C LYS A 36 12.99 -12.93 0.71
N GLY A 37 14.17 -13.37 1.06
CA GLY A 37 15.41 -12.80 0.55
C GLY A 37 16.37 -13.88 0.08
N LEU A 38 17.13 -13.59 -0.95
CA LEU A 38 18.27 -14.33 -1.44
C LEU A 38 19.39 -13.34 -1.71
N ARG A 39 20.52 -13.54 -1.02
CA ARG A 39 21.75 -12.83 -1.30
C ARG A 39 22.86 -13.83 -1.54
N ALA A 40 23.67 -13.58 -2.56
CA ALA A 40 24.87 -14.35 -2.85
C ALA A 40 25.97 -13.40 -3.31
N ASP A 41 27.13 -13.57 -2.70
CA ASP A 41 28.32 -12.78 -2.99
C ASP A 41 29.46 -13.73 -3.38
N LEU A 42 30.22 -13.34 -4.42
CA LEU A 42 31.47 -14.00 -4.81
C LEU A 42 32.58 -12.97 -4.68
N GLU A 43 33.58 -13.30 -3.88
CA GLU A 43 34.77 -12.49 -3.72
C GLU A 43 35.97 -13.15 -4.40
N TRP A 44 36.72 -12.37 -5.17
CA TRP A 44 37.90 -12.81 -5.88
C TRP A 44 39.07 -11.86 -5.64
N VAL A 45 40.13 -12.38 -5.02
CA VAL A 45 41.34 -11.62 -4.71
C VAL A 45 42.36 -11.75 -5.84
N LEU A 46 42.78 -10.62 -6.38
CA LEU A 46 43.75 -10.48 -7.50
C LEU A 46 44.82 -9.46 -7.11
N GLY A 47 45.90 -9.91 -6.47
CA GLY A 47 46.94 -9.00 -5.99
C GLY A 47 46.38 -7.96 -5.02
N ASP A 48 46.50 -6.68 -5.37
CA ASP A 48 46.03 -5.57 -4.54
C ASP A 48 44.52 -5.25 -4.71
N HIS A 49 43.84 -6.05 -5.55
CA HIS A 49 42.40 -5.89 -5.81
C HIS A 49 41.59 -7.00 -5.17
N THR A 50 40.45 -6.64 -4.60
CA THR A 50 39.43 -7.57 -4.15
C THR A 50 38.13 -7.26 -4.86
N LEU A 51 37.81 -8.06 -5.85
CA LEU A 51 36.60 -7.94 -6.66
C LEU A 51 35.45 -8.68 -5.99
N THR A 52 34.34 -8.00 -5.77
CA THR A 52 33.11 -8.59 -5.22
C THR A 52 32.00 -8.50 -6.25
N PHE A 53 31.37 -9.63 -6.55
CA PHE A 53 30.18 -9.72 -7.41
C PHE A 53 29.02 -10.20 -6.54
N GLY A 54 27.89 -9.52 -6.59
CA GLY A 54 26.79 -9.93 -5.77
C GLY A 54 25.42 -9.81 -6.45
N VAL A 55 24.51 -10.63 -5.98
CA VAL A 55 23.07 -10.53 -6.25
C VAL A 55 22.31 -10.41 -4.92
N ASP A 56 21.28 -9.56 -4.92
CA ASP A 56 20.51 -9.29 -3.73
C ASP A 56 19.03 -9.15 -4.15
N ASN A 57 18.25 -10.17 -3.87
CA ASN A 57 16.85 -10.24 -4.23
C ASN A 57 16.00 -10.31 -2.98
N ILE A 58 15.08 -9.38 -2.83
CA ILE A 58 14.16 -9.31 -1.68
C ILE A 58 12.74 -9.19 -2.20
N LYS A 59 11.85 -9.99 -1.65
CA LYS A 59 10.42 -9.88 -1.87
C LYS A 59 9.71 -9.63 -0.54
N PHE A 60 8.94 -8.56 -0.51
CA PHE A 60 8.02 -8.24 0.56
C PHE A 60 6.60 -8.50 0.10
N GLU A 61 5.80 -9.09 0.96
CA GLU A 61 4.36 -9.28 0.77
C GLU A 61 3.66 -8.84 2.04
N ALA A 62 2.88 -7.76 1.94
CA ALA A 62 1.93 -7.35 2.94
C ALA A 62 0.58 -7.98 2.58
N ILE A 63 0.07 -8.85 3.43
CA ILE A 63 -1.15 -9.62 3.19
C ILE A 63 -2.21 -9.17 4.19
N ASN A 64 -3.36 -8.74 3.68
CA ASN A 64 -4.49 -8.27 4.48
C ASN A 64 -4.14 -7.10 5.40
N GLU A 65 -3.21 -6.25 4.99
CA GLU A 65 -2.96 -5.01 5.72
C GLU A 65 -4.11 -4.03 5.56
N GLY A 66 -4.50 -3.47 6.68
CA GLY A 66 -5.64 -2.59 6.79
C GLY A 66 -6.83 -3.28 7.43
N GLN A 67 -7.77 -2.48 7.92
CA GLN A 67 -9.03 -2.99 8.42
C GLN A 67 -9.91 -3.38 7.23
N GLU A 68 -10.12 -4.65 7.02
CA GLU A 68 -11.25 -5.09 6.23
C GLU A 68 -12.52 -4.80 7.02
N GLN A 69 -13.09 -3.65 6.76
CA GLN A 69 -14.46 -3.40 7.21
C GLN A 69 -15.39 -4.17 6.27
N LEU A 70 -15.70 -5.39 6.61
CA LEU A 70 -16.79 -6.17 5.99
C LEU A 70 -18.16 -5.60 6.37
N VAL A 71 -18.19 -4.38 6.86
CA VAL A 71 -19.34 -3.77 7.47
C VAL A 71 -19.97 -2.80 6.51
N ASP A 72 -21.18 -3.10 6.11
CA ASP A 72 -22.02 -2.13 5.43
C ASP A 72 -22.33 -0.96 6.38
N ARG A 73 -21.82 0.21 6.05
CA ARG A 73 -22.22 1.43 6.73
C ARG A 73 -23.42 2.04 6.04
N TRP A 74 -24.49 2.22 6.78
CA TRP A 74 -25.69 2.86 6.30
C TRP A 74 -25.77 4.29 6.82
N ILE A 75 -25.95 5.24 5.93
CA ILE A 75 -26.14 6.65 6.24
C ILE A 75 -27.57 7.02 5.85
N TYR A 76 -28.33 7.49 6.84
CA TYR A 76 -29.69 7.98 6.65
C TYR A 76 -29.64 9.51 6.68
N GLY A 77 -30.01 10.15 5.62
CA GLY A 77 -29.90 11.59 5.49
C GLY A 77 -31.14 12.24 4.92
N ARG A 78 -31.14 13.54 5.00
CA ARG A 78 -32.10 14.43 4.36
C ARG A 78 -31.37 15.54 3.63
N THR A 79 -31.79 15.84 2.44
CA THR A 79 -31.24 16.90 1.63
C THR A 79 -32.33 17.69 0.92
N THR A 80 -32.05 18.95 0.68
CA THR A 80 -32.85 19.80 -0.22
C THR A 80 -32.29 19.79 -1.64
N SER A 81 -31.12 19.22 -1.82
CA SER A 81 -30.46 19.07 -3.12
C SER A 81 -31.04 17.91 -3.91
N SER A 82 -31.15 18.10 -5.22
CA SER A 82 -31.46 17.01 -6.14
C SER A 82 -30.29 16.01 -6.31
N ILE A 83 -29.09 16.40 -5.89
CA ILE A 83 -27.87 15.61 -6.09
C ILE A 83 -27.41 15.06 -4.74
N VAL A 84 -27.31 13.74 -4.64
CA VAL A 84 -26.65 13.03 -3.54
C VAL A 84 -25.48 12.25 -4.12
N PRO A 85 -24.25 12.37 -3.58
CA PRO A 85 -23.08 11.65 -4.08
C PRO A 85 -23.34 10.14 -4.15
N GLY A 86 -23.06 9.52 -5.28
CA GLY A 86 -23.30 8.10 -5.51
C GLY A 86 -24.75 7.69 -5.76
N HIS A 87 -25.65 8.65 -5.91
CA HIS A 87 -27.06 8.39 -6.22
C HIS A 87 -27.35 8.67 -7.69
N VAL A 88 -28.08 7.77 -8.32
CA VAL A 88 -28.59 7.94 -9.70
C VAL A 88 -30.03 8.45 -9.61
N GLY A 89 -30.23 9.71 -9.98
CA GLY A 89 -31.53 10.38 -9.95
C GLY A 89 -31.61 11.49 -8.90
N SER A 90 -32.78 12.11 -8.78
CA SER A 90 -33.02 13.19 -7.84
C SER A 90 -33.51 12.62 -6.49
N ALA A 91 -32.86 13.03 -5.40
CA ALA A 91 -33.32 12.70 -4.06
C ALA A 91 -34.62 13.41 -3.70
N VAL A 92 -34.80 14.63 -4.19
CA VAL A 92 -36.05 15.43 -4.03
C VAL A 92 -36.88 15.28 -5.30
N ASN A 93 -38.03 14.66 -5.18
CA ASN A 93 -38.99 14.49 -6.30
C ASN A 93 -40.42 14.40 -5.75
N ALA A 94 -41.40 14.21 -6.63
CA ALA A 94 -42.80 14.14 -6.24
C ALA A 94 -43.14 13.07 -5.21
N ASN A 95 -42.41 11.93 -5.23
CA ASN A 95 -42.56 10.82 -4.31
C ASN A 95 -41.75 10.99 -3.04
N ASN A 96 -40.75 11.84 -3.04
CA ASN A 96 -39.87 12.13 -1.91
C ASN A 96 -39.66 13.67 -1.75
N PRO A 97 -40.71 14.45 -1.51
CA PRO A 97 -40.61 15.92 -1.42
C PRO A 97 -39.78 16.37 -0.21
N ARG A 98 -39.58 15.51 0.78
CA ARG A 98 -38.79 15.80 1.97
C ARG A 98 -37.29 15.48 1.78
N GLY A 99 -36.89 14.87 0.66
CA GLY A 99 -35.52 14.58 0.30
C GLY A 99 -34.82 13.61 1.23
N PHE A 100 -35.53 12.62 1.78
CA PHE A 100 -34.88 11.54 2.54
C PHE A 100 -34.11 10.62 1.60
N TYR A 101 -32.95 10.17 2.05
CA TYR A 101 -32.16 9.20 1.34
C TYR A 101 -31.47 8.20 2.27
N VAL A 102 -31.12 7.06 1.72
CA VAL A 102 -30.29 6.05 2.37
C VAL A 102 -29.08 5.80 1.45
N GLN A 103 -27.90 5.93 2.01
CA GLN A 103 -26.66 5.63 1.33
C GLN A 103 -26.02 4.40 1.98
N LYS A 104 -25.73 3.39 1.19
CA LYS A 104 -24.97 2.23 1.62
C LYS A 104 -23.51 2.43 1.20
N LEU A 105 -22.62 2.47 2.16
CA LEU A 105 -21.18 2.51 1.94
C LEU A 105 -20.61 1.11 2.18
N ILE A 106 -20.00 0.55 1.15
CA ILE A 106 -19.31 -0.73 1.23
C ILE A 106 -17.81 -0.43 1.22
N PHE A 107 -17.15 -0.70 2.33
CA PHE A 107 -15.71 -0.55 2.42
C PHE A 107 -15.06 -1.93 2.29
N ARG A 108 -14.14 -2.05 1.35
CA ARG A 108 -13.22 -3.17 1.26
C ARG A 108 -11.82 -2.61 1.38
N THR A 109 -11.25 -2.71 2.56
CA THR A 109 -9.95 -2.09 2.88
C THR A 109 -8.82 -3.08 3.10
N ALA A 110 -9.08 -4.39 3.09
CA ALA A 110 -7.99 -5.35 3.11
C ALA A 110 -7.28 -5.30 1.77
N THR A 111 -6.08 -4.78 1.78
CA THR A 111 -5.21 -4.70 0.62
C THR A 111 -4.00 -5.58 0.83
N SER A 112 -3.69 -6.39 -0.17
CA SER A 112 -2.42 -7.09 -0.22
C SER A 112 -1.54 -6.38 -1.24
N MET A 113 -0.29 -6.14 -0.88
CA MET A 113 0.69 -5.52 -1.77
C MET A 113 1.95 -6.35 -1.78
N SER A 114 2.66 -6.35 -2.88
CA SER A 114 3.99 -6.96 -2.94
C SER A 114 4.99 -6.03 -3.59
N LEU A 115 6.19 -6.03 -3.03
CA LEU A 115 7.38 -5.39 -3.57
C LEU A 115 8.39 -6.49 -3.89
N ASP A 116 8.84 -6.55 -5.12
CA ASP A 116 9.93 -7.42 -5.58
C ASP A 116 11.11 -6.54 -5.98
N GLN A 117 12.20 -6.62 -5.23
CA GLN A 117 13.46 -5.94 -5.51
C GLN A 117 14.46 -6.97 -5.99
N LYS A 118 15.08 -6.70 -7.12
CA LYS A 118 16.20 -7.48 -7.68
C LYS A 118 17.37 -6.57 -7.92
N ALA A 119 18.53 -6.97 -7.43
CA ALA A 119 19.73 -6.22 -7.59
C ALA A 119 20.90 -7.12 -7.95
N TRP A 120 21.84 -6.53 -8.67
CA TRP A 120 23.19 -7.07 -8.84
C TRP A 120 24.19 -5.94 -8.68
N TYR A 121 25.38 -6.26 -8.26
CA TYR A 121 26.45 -5.30 -8.08
C TYR A 121 27.81 -5.90 -8.33
N ILE A 122 28.74 -5.03 -8.62
CA ILE A 122 30.17 -5.30 -8.67
C ILE A 122 30.88 -4.20 -7.91
N GLU A 123 31.86 -4.57 -7.13
CA GLU A 123 32.69 -3.67 -6.34
C GLU A 123 34.14 -4.14 -6.41
N ASP A 124 35.06 -3.20 -6.55
CA ASP A 124 36.50 -3.41 -6.43
C ASP A 124 37.01 -2.63 -5.22
N ARG A 125 37.61 -3.35 -4.29
CA ARG A 125 38.43 -2.79 -3.20
C ARG A 125 39.89 -2.90 -3.61
N TRP A 126 40.50 -1.76 -3.91
CA TRP A 126 41.84 -1.67 -4.40
C TRP A 126 42.76 -1.08 -3.32
N GLN A 127 43.74 -1.86 -2.84
CA GLN A 127 44.81 -1.41 -1.97
C GLN A 127 45.82 -0.64 -2.79
N VAL A 128 45.65 0.67 -2.89
CA VAL A 128 46.48 1.55 -3.75
C VAL A 128 47.85 1.73 -3.14
N THR A 129 47.91 1.84 -1.81
CA THR A 129 49.16 1.87 -1.00
C THR A 129 48.91 1.17 0.32
N ASP A 130 49.97 0.93 1.11
CA ASP A 130 49.85 0.29 2.42
C ASP A 130 48.84 0.97 3.36
N ASN A 131 48.61 2.28 3.16
CA ASN A 131 47.74 3.11 3.99
C ASN A 131 46.54 3.70 3.25
N PHE A 132 46.28 3.30 2.00
CA PHE A 132 45.18 3.85 1.22
C PHE A 132 44.42 2.76 0.48
N LEU A 133 43.15 2.59 0.83
CA LEU A 133 42.21 1.67 0.17
C LEU A 133 41.15 2.49 -0.57
N ALA A 134 41.00 2.24 -1.85
CA ALA A 134 39.94 2.77 -2.67
C ALA A 134 38.85 1.72 -2.91
N SER A 135 37.59 2.09 -2.75
CA SER A 135 36.44 1.26 -3.09
C SER A 135 35.67 1.88 -4.25
N ILE A 136 35.51 1.14 -5.33
CA ILE A 136 34.78 1.56 -6.51
C ILE A 136 33.76 0.49 -6.87
N GLY A 137 32.50 0.87 -6.97
CA GLY A 137 31.46 -0.10 -7.26
C GLY A 137 30.29 0.49 -8.04
N ILE A 138 29.48 -0.41 -8.56
CA ILE A 138 28.23 -0.06 -9.21
C ILE A 138 27.18 -1.11 -8.88
N ARG A 139 25.97 -0.63 -8.60
CA ARG A 139 24.79 -1.47 -8.32
C ARG A 139 23.70 -1.10 -9.31
N ASN A 140 22.96 -2.10 -9.77
CA ASN A 140 21.74 -1.92 -10.54
C ASN A 140 20.58 -2.57 -9.82
N ASP A 141 19.54 -1.81 -9.58
CA ASP A 141 18.32 -2.27 -8.94
C ASP A 141 17.14 -2.23 -9.90
N ARG A 142 16.21 -3.16 -9.69
CA ARG A 142 14.88 -3.16 -10.28
C ARG A 142 13.85 -3.37 -9.19
N PHE A 143 12.82 -2.54 -9.20
CA PHE A 143 11.70 -2.60 -8.27
C PHE A 143 10.41 -2.86 -9.03
N THR A 144 9.65 -3.86 -8.58
CA THR A 144 8.33 -4.17 -9.15
C THR A 144 7.32 -4.22 -8.03
N ASN A 145 6.30 -3.34 -8.08
CA ASN A 145 5.22 -3.33 -7.10
C ASN A 145 3.94 -3.83 -7.75
N LYS A 146 3.23 -4.67 -7.01
CA LYS A 146 1.95 -5.24 -7.43
C LYS A 146 0.86 -4.91 -6.43
N ASN A 147 -0.35 -4.70 -6.96
CA ASN A 147 -1.55 -4.52 -6.16
C ASN A 147 -2.13 -5.87 -5.67
N ASN A 148 -3.24 -5.82 -4.94
CA ASN A 148 -3.95 -6.98 -4.42
C ASN A 148 -4.52 -7.92 -5.49
N PHE A 149 -4.58 -7.50 -6.75
CA PHE A 149 -5.00 -8.33 -7.89
C PHE A 149 -3.81 -8.98 -8.61
N GLY A 150 -2.58 -8.74 -8.14
CA GLY A 150 -1.36 -9.22 -8.78
C GLY A 150 -0.91 -8.37 -9.98
N GLU A 151 -1.59 -7.27 -10.25
CA GLU A 151 -1.25 -6.36 -11.34
C GLU A 151 -0.08 -5.46 -10.96
N THR A 152 0.88 -5.34 -11.86
CA THR A 152 2.03 -4.46 -11.67
C THR A 152 1.61 -3.01 -11.93
N TYR A 153 1.73 -2.16 -10.92
CA TYR A 153 1.47 -0.72 -11.06
C TYR A 153 2.76 0.13 -11.04
N LEU A 154 3.89 -0.46 -10.63
CA LEU A 154 5.21 0.16 -10.71
C LEU A 154 6.24 -0.88 -11.16
N ASP A 155 7.01 -0.58 -12.19
CA ASP A 155 8.17 -1.34 -12.65
C ASP A 155 9.31 -0.36 -12.96
N ALA A 156 10.10 -0.05 -11.93
CA ALA A 156 11.28 0.81 -12.05
C ALA A 156 12.49 -0.06 -12.39
N LYS A 157 13.00 0.09 -13.60
CA LYS A 157 14.15 -0.66 -14.13
C LYS A 157 15.39 0.21 -14.17
N ASN A 158 16.56 -0.44 -14.18
CA ASN A 158 17.84 0.21 -14.42
C ASN A 158 18.15 1.35 -13.46
N GLN A 159 17.88 1.12 -12.15
CA GLN A 159 18.25 2.07 -11.11
C GLN A 159 19.73 1.89 -10.78
N TRP A 160 20.58 2.70 -11.41
CA TRP A 160 22.03 2.64 -11.24
C TRP A 160 22.48 3.47 -10.03
N ALA A 161 23.27 2.86 -9.17
CA ALA A 161 23.86 3.50 -8.00
C ALA A 161 25.38 3.27 -8.00
N PRO A 162 26.18 4.26 -8.43
CA PRO A 162 27.63 4.21 -8.26
C PRO A 162 28.00 4.32 -6.78
N ARG A 163 29.08 3.66 -6.39
CA ARG A 163 29.67 3.72 -5.05
C ARG A 163 31.12 4.09 -5.16
N LEU A 164 31.53 5.06 -4.38
CA LEU A 164 32.91 5.48 -4.23
C LEU A 164 33.17 5.60 -2.73
N GLY A 165 34.26 5.03 -2.27
CA GLY A 165 34.71 5.08 -0.88
C GLY A 165 36.22 5.12 -0.82
N GLU A 166 36.74 5.71 0.24
CA GLU A 166 38.16 5.72 0.58
C GLU A 166 38.32 5.44 2.08
N ASP A 167 39.33 4.66 2.43
CA ASP A 167 39.77 4.41 3.81
C ASP A 167 41.26 4.73 3.95
N HIS A 168 41.63 5.36 5.07
CA HIS A 168 43.00 5.79 5.42
C HIS A 168 43.51 5.06 6.62
#